data_16bc11b4d7b33c4d621f14302f81b526
#
_entry.id   16bc11b4d7b33c4d621f14302f81b526
#
_cell.length_a   1.000
_cell.length_b   1.000
_cell.length_c   1.000
_cell.angle_alpha   90.00
_cell.angle_beta   90.00
_cell.angle_gamma   90.00
#
_symmetry.space_group_name_H-M   'P 1'
#
loop_
_entity.id
_entity.type
_entity.pdbx_description
1 polymer ?
#
loop_
_entity_poly.entity_id
_entity_poly.type
_entity_poly.pdbx_seq_one_letter_code
_entity_poly.pdbx_strand_id
1 'polypeptide(L)'
;MSTTEITEADSPAQPRRRLSREDRNRQLLDVAWQIIRAEGTDALTLGYLADKAGVTKPVVYDHFTTRSGLLAALYRDFDTRQTAVMDAAIDHCPPTLIDTATVIATAYVDCVLLQGNEIPGVIAALGSTPELEKIKRDYETIFLEKCRSVLQPLAAGGEITQAGLRAMLGAAEALSNAAASAEISAGQAKDELFATIIAMVERAAARATSGT
;
A
#
# COMPACT_ATOMS: atom_id res chain seq x y z
N MET A 1 17.61 15.95 69.42
CA MET A 1 17.37 14.96 68.35
C MET A 1 16.27 15.53 67.46
N SER A 2 16.70 16.23 66.38
CA SER A 2 15.74 16.83 65.44
C SER A 2 15.77 16.01 64.16
N THR A 3 14.63 15.41 63.87
CA THR A 3 14.37 14.64 62.63
C THR A 3 13.97 15.63 61.55
N THR A 4 14.80 15.78 60.55
CA THR A 4 14.51 16.57 59.35
C THR A 4 13.72 15.70 58.36
N GLU A 5 12.45 15.99 58.13
CA GLU A 5 11.66 15.43 57.07
C GLU A 5 12.12 16.04 55.74
N ILE A 6 12.55 15.18 54.84
CA ILE A 6 12.84 15.55 53.44
C ILE A 6 11.56 15.47 52.68
N THR A 7 11.02 16.62 52.31
CA THR A 7 9.86 16.73 51.41
C THR A 7 10.33 16.38 49.99
N GLU A 8 9.81 15.25 49.45
CA GLU A 8 9.97 14.92 48.05
C GLU A 8 9.26 15.97 47.19
N ALA A 9 10.04 16.69 46.38
CA ALA A 9 9.51 17.67 45.44
C ALA A 9 8.79 16.95 44.29
N ASP A 10 7.48 17.15 44.22
CA ASP A 10 6.60 16.78 43.11
C ASP A 10 7.11 17.49 41.83
N SER A 11 7.65 16.70 40.92
CA SER A 11 8.16 17.20 39.65
C SER A 11 6.95 17.51 38.74
N PRO A 12 6.76 18.75 38.24
CA PRO A 12 5.59 19.07 37.42
C PRO A 12 5.63 18.27 36.13
N ALA A 13 4.58 17.47 35.90
CA ALA A 13 4.37 16.72 34.67
C ALA A 13 4.46 17.67 33.45
N GLN A 14 5.46 17.49 32.62
CA GLN A 14 5.62 18.27 31.40
C GLN A 14 4.33 18.18 30.57
N PRO A 15 3.77 19.31 30.09
CA PRO A 15 2.57 19.31 29.31
C PRO A 15 2.82 18.50 28.03
N ARG A 16 2.02 17.43 27.82
CA ARG A 16 2.08 16.61 26.60
C ARG A 16 1.94 17.52 25.40
N ARG A 17 3.04 17.68 24.65
CA ARG A 17 3.10 18.50 23.44
C ARG A 17 1.99 18.04 22.49
N ARG A 18 1.09 18.95 22.13
CA ARG A 18 -0.01 18.67 21.20
C ARG A 18 0.62 18.26 19.85
N LEU A 19 0.31 17.06 19.37
CA LEU A 19 0.75 16.61 18.04
C LEU A 19 0.20 17.55 16.96
N SER A 20 0.96 17.74 15.88
CA SER A 20 0.45 18.39 14.67
C SER A 20 -0.72 17.58 14.10
N ARG A 21 -1.51 18.19 13.20
CA ARG A 21 -2.60 17.46 12.51
C ARG A 21 -2.06 16.27 11.71
N GLU A 22 -0.93 16.45 11.07
CA GLU A 22 -0.25 15.41 10.28
C GLU A 22 0.28 14.28 11.17
N ASP A 23 1.00 14.60 12.25
CA ASP A 23 1.49 13.58 13.20
C ASP A 23 0.34 12.81 13.85
N ARG A 24 -0.78 13.50 14.14
CA ARG A 24 -1.98 12.86 14.66
C ARG A 24 -2.60 11.92 13.62
N ASN A 25 -2.69 12.34 12.37
CA ASN A 25 -3.19 11.50 11.29
C ASN A 25 -2.34 10.23 11.15
N ARG A 26 -1.02 10.36 11.14
CA ARG A 26 -0.07 9.23 11.08
C ARG A 26 -0.27 8.29 12.25
N GLN A 27 -0.34 8.81 13.49
CA GLN A 27 -0.63 7.99 14.68
C GLN A 27 -1.94 7.21 14.55
N LEU A 28 -3.00 7.85 14.07
CA LEU A 28 -4.30 7.19 13.90
C LEU A 28 -4.26 6.09 12.85
N LEU A 29 -3.56 6.30 11.73
CA LEU A 29 -3.37 5.26 10.71
C LEU A 29 -2.54 4.09 11.25
N ASP A 30 -1.47 4.34 12.00
CA ASP A 30 -0.66 3.28 12.61
C ASP A 30 -1.48 2.43 13.58
N VAL A 31 -2.32 3.05 14.42
CA VAL A 31 -3.22 2.33 15.34
C VAL A 31 -4.29 1.57 14.55
N ALA A 32 -4.82 2.13 13.46
CA ALA A 32 -5.80 1.46 12.61
C ALA A 32 -5.19 0.20 11.97
N TRP A 33 -3.96 0.26 11.46
CA TRP A 33 -3.23 -0.92 10.98
C TRP A 33 -3.01 -1.97 12.07
N GLN A 34 -2.70 -1.56 13.30
CA GLN A 34 -2.59 -2.50 14.44
C GLN A 34 -3.91 -3.21 14.73
N ILE A 35 -5.05 -2.50 14.70
CA ILE A 35 -6.38 -3.10 14.88
C ILE A 35 -6.66 -4.12 13.77
N ILE A 36 -6.44 -3.75 12.51
CA ILE A 36 -6.68 -4.64 11.36
C ILE A 36 -5.83 -5.91 11.48
N ARG A 37 -4.56 -5.77 11.88
CA ARG A 37 -3.63 -6.89 12.06
C ARG A 37 -4.08 -7.86 13.14
N ALA A 38 -4.56 -7.33 14.25
CA ALA A 38 -4.94 -8.14 15.41
C ALA A 38 -6.35 -8.73 15.31
N GLU A 39 -7.29 -7.99 14.72
CA GLU A 39 -8.73 -8.26 14.85
C GLU A 39 -9.49 -8.24 13.51
N GLY A 40 -8.79 -7.94 12.42
CA GLY A 40 -9.38 -7.85 11.06
C GLY A 40 -10.05 -6.51 10.77
N THR A 41 -10.37 -6.30 9.49
CA THR A 41 -10.92 -5.03 8.97
C THR A 41 -12.33 -4.73 9.53
N ASP A 42 -13.10 -5.77 9.87
CA ASP A 42 -14.46 -5.59 10.38
C ASP A 42 -14.51 -5.01 11.80
N ALA A 43 -13.47 -5.25 12.61
CA ALA A 43 -13.35 -4.65 13.93
C ALA A 43 -13.06 -3.14 13.88
N LEU A 44 -12.56 -2.62 12.75
CA LEU A 44 -12.17 -1.22 12.62
C LEU A 44 -13.39 -0.31 12.52
N THR A 45 -13.69 0.41 13.61
CA THR A 45 -14.65 1.51 13.66
C THR A 45 -13.99 2.79 14.15
N LEU A 46 -14.57 3.96 13.83
CA LEU A 46 -14.00 5.24 14.29
C LEU A 46 -14.00 5.35 15.82
N GLY A 47 -15.03 4.80 16.49
CA GLY A 47 -15.12 4.78 17.96
C GLY A 47 -14.04 3.91 18.57
N TYR A 48 -13.85 2.69 18.06
CA TYR A 48 -12.83 1.76 18.53
C TYR A 48 -11.40 2.27 18.28
N LEU A 49 -11.19 2.90 17.11
CA LEU A 49 -9.92 3.58 16.83
C LEU A 49 -9.62 4.69 17.84
N ALA A 50 -10.62 5.50 18.22
CA ALA A 50 -10.45 6.56 19.23
C ALA A 50 -10.01 5.97 20.58
N ASP A 51 -10.69 4.91 21.02
CA ASP A 51 -10.39 4.23 22.28
C ASP A 51 -8.97 3.64 22.28
N LYS A 52 -8.59 2.94 21.23
CA LYS A 52 -7.24 2.34 21.09
C LYS A 52 -6.13 3.38 20.92
N ALA A 53 -6.39 4.50 20.25
CA ALA A 53 -5.43 5.59 20.07
C ALA A 53 -5.33 6.52 21.30
N GLY A 54 -6.17 6.34 22.32
CA GLY A 54 -6.18 7.18 23.51
C GLY A 54 -6.59 8.64 23.21
N VAL A 55 -7.50 8.84 22.25
CA VAL A 55 -8.02 10.16 21.87
C VAL A 55 -9.54 10.20 21.97
N THR A 56 -10.11 11.41 21.96
CA THR A 56 -11.57 11.56 21.97
C THR A 56 -12.16 11.26 20.58
N LYS A 57 -13.39 10.73 20.52
CA LYS A 57 -14.09 10.45 19.26
C LYS A 57 -14.11 11.65 18.29
N PRO A 58 -14.41 12.89 18.72
CA PRO A 58 -14.36 14.05 17.84
C PRO A 58 -13.04 14.21 17.08
N VAL A 59 -11.90 13.88 17.68
CA VAL A 59 -10.60 13.94 17.01
C VAL A 59 -10.54 12.99 15.82
N VAL A 60 -11.01 11.75 15.98
CA VAL A 60 -11.02 10.75 14.89
C VAL A 60 -12.01 11.15 13.79
N TYR A 61 -13.19 11.63 14.18
CA TYR A 61 -14.20 12.09 13.22
C TYR A 61 -13.74 13.33 12.43
N ASP A 62 -12.94 14.22 13.02
CA ASP A 62 -12.35 15.37 12.32
C ASP A 62 -11.33 14.94 11.25
N HIS A 63 -10.63 13.81 11.44
CA HIS A 63 -9.69 13.27 10.48
C HIS A 63 -10.35 12.47 9.34
N PHE A 64 -11.34 11.63 9.67
CA PHE A 64 -11.81 10.63 8.70
C PHE A 64 -13.30 10.74 8.36
N THR A 65 -14.09 11.49 9.13
CA THR A 65 -15.52 11.72 8.96
C THR A 65 -16.37 10.44 9.03
N THR A 66 -15.99 9.41 8.25
CA THR A 66 -16.68 8.11 8.13
C THR A 66 -15.71 6.94 8.17
N ARG A 67 -16.23 5.72 8.39
CA ARG A 67 -15.44 4.49 8.25
C ARG A 67 -14.88 4.34 6.82
N SER A 68 -15.66 4.70 5.81
CA SER A 68 -15.21 4.71 4.42
C SER A 68 -14.05 5.67 4.20
N GLY A 69 -14.10 6.87 4.80
CA GLY A 69 -13.00 7.84 4.78
C GLY A 69 -11.72 7.31 5.44
N LEU A 70 -11.87 6.55 6.54
CA LEU A 70 -10.73 5.89 7.19
C LEU A 70 -10.13 4.78 6.30
N LEU A 71 -10.96 3.93 5.69
CA LEU A 71 -10.48 2.89 4.76
C LEU A 71 -9.79 3.49 3.54
N ALA A 72 -10.32 4.57 3.00
CA ALA A 72 -9.68 5.32 1.90
C ALA A 72 -8.33 5.91 2.31
N ALA A 73 -8.22 6.42 3.54
CA ALA A 73 -6.96 6.95 4.07
C ALA A 73 -5.91 5.84 4.29
N LEU A 74 -6.31 4.67 4.77
CA LEU A 74 -5.45 3.50 4.92
C LEU A 74 -4.94 3.02 3.56
N TYR A 75 -5.82 2.92 2.56
CA TYR A 75 -5.42 2.51 1.22
C TYR A 75 -4.45 3.51 0.59
N ARG A 76 -4.69 4.81 0.75
CA ARG A 76 -3.77 5.87 0.30
C ARG A 76 -2.40 5.77 0.96
N ASP A 77 -2.36 5.55 2.27
CA ASP A 77 -1.13 5.39 3.02
C ASP A 77 -0.33 4.16 2.54
N PHE A 78 -1.01 3.06 2.27
CA PHE A 78 -0.42 1.87 1.65
C PHE A 78 0.16 2.17 0.27
N ASP A 79 -0.64 2.73 -0.64
CA ASP A 79 -0.26 3.04 -2.01
C ASP A 79 0.94 4.00 -2.07
N THR A 80 0.93 5.04 -1.22
CA THR A 80 2.04 6.00 -1.14
C THR A 80 3.35 5.33 -0.72
N ARG A 81 3.30 4.42 0.26
CA ARG A 81 4.48 3.68 0.72
C ARG A 81 4.99 2.71 -0.35
N GLN A 82 4.08 1.98 -0.98
CA GLN A 82 4.41 1.04 -2.07
C GLN A 82 5.06 1.78 -3.25
N THR A 83 4.45 2.87 -3.66
CA THR A 83 4.95 3.71 -4.75
C THR A 83 6.36 4.22 -4.46
N ALA A 84 6.62 4.73 -3.27
CA ALA A 84 7.94 5.24 -2.89
C ALA A 84 9.04 4.16 -2.90
N VAL A 85 8.72 2.95 -2.44
CA VAL A 85 9.65 1.81 -2.46
C VAL A 85 9.97 1.40 -3.90
N MET A 86 8.95 1.30 -4.75
CA MET A 86 9.12 0.96 -6.16
C MET A 86 9.92 2.02 -6.91
N ASP A 87 9.66 3.32 -6.65
CA ASP A 87 10.39 4.44 -7.27
C ASP A 87 11.87 4.38 -6.93
N ALA A 88 12.19 4.26 -5.65
CA ALA A 88 13.57 4.16 -5.21
C ALA A 88 14.29 2.94 -5.83
N ALA A 89 13.58 1.83 -6.01
CA ALA A 89 14.17 0.64 -6.64
C ALA A 89 14.38 0.83 -8.15
N ILE A 90 13.44 1.47 -8.86
CA ILE A 90 13.55 1.76 -10.30
C ILE A 90 14.69 2.76 -10.56
N ASP A 91 14.81 3.81 -9.75
CA ASP A 91 15.84 4.85 -9.90
C ASP A 91 17.28 4.29 -9.77
N HIS A 92 17.43 3.15 -9.11
CA HIS A 92 18.74 2.50 -8.90
C HIS A 92 18.96 1.26 -9.77
N CYS A 93 17.99 0.82 -10.58
CA CYS A 93 18.17 -0.34 -11.44
C CYS A 93 18.68 0.04 -12.84
N PRO A 94 19.44 -0.85 -13.52
CA PRO A 94 19.77 -0.66 -14.92
C PRO A 94 18.50 -0.58 -15.78
N PRO A 95 18.45 0.30 -16.80
CA PRO A 95 17.26 0.48 -17.63
C PRO A 95 17.12 -0.65 -18.67
N THR A 96 17.09 -1.90 -18.21
CA THR A 96 16.84 -3.09 -19.03
C THR A 96 15.46 -3.67 -18.73
N LEU A 97 14.91 -4.40 -19.70
CA LEU A 97 13.60 -5.04 -19.49
C LEU A 97 13.63 -6.04 -18.32
N ILE A 98 14.70 -6.81 -18.21
CA ILE A 98 14.88 -7.82 -17.16
C ILE A 98 14.94 -7.14 -15.78
N ASP A 99 15.79 -6.13 -15.62
CA ASP A 99 15.94 -5.46 -14.32
C ASP A 99 14.68 -4.71 -13.92
N THR A 100 14.06 -3.97 -14.84
CA THR A 100 12.81 -3.24 -14.59
C THR A 100 11.65 -4.19 -14.21
N ALA A 101 11.50 -5.30 -14.96
CA ALA A 101 10.47 -6.31 -14.65
C ALA A 101 10.72 -6.98 -13.29
N THR A 102 11.98 -7.26 -12.96
CA THR A 102 12.38 -7.83 -11.66
C THR A 102 12.02 -6.89 -10.51
N VAL A 103 12.32 -5.59 -10.67
CA VAL A 103 12.00 -4.57 -9.65
C VAL A 103 10.49 -4.46 -9.45
N ILE A 104 9.70 -4.37 -10.53
CA ILE A 104 8.24 -4.26 -10.44
C ILE A 104 7.65 -5.50 -9.76
N ALA A 105 8.03 -6.70 -10.20
CA ALA A 105 7.52 -7.96 -9.66
C ALA A 105 7.88 -8.11 -8.17
N THR A 106 9.14 -7.86 -7.82
CA THR A 106 9.62 -7.98 -6.44
C THR A 106 8.96 -6.95 -5.53
N ALA A 107 8.97 -5.66 -5.92
CA ALA A 107 8.40 -4.59 -5.12
C ALA A 107 6.89 -4.79 -4.86
N TYR A 108 6.13 -5.24 -5.87
CA TYR A 108 4.71 -5.47 -5.72
C TYR A 108 4.42 -6.63 -4.75
N VAL A 109 5.02 -7.79 -4.97
CA VAL A 109 4.81 -8.98 -4.13
C VAL A 109 5.27 -8.74 -2.70
N ASP A 110 6.48 -8.18 -2.51
CA ASP A 110 7.02 -7.93 -1.18
C ASP A 110 6.19 -6.91 -0.41
N CYS A 111 5.66 -5.88 -1.08
CA CYS A 111 4.80 -4.91 -0.43
C CYS A 111 3.51 -5.54 0.12
N VAL A 112 2.86 -6.40 -0.67
CA VAL A 112 1.67 -7.13 -0.21
C VAL A 112 2.01 -8.07 0.94
N LEU A 113 3.13 -8.79 0.86
CA LEU A 113 3.55 -9.74 1.90
C LEU A 113 3.99 -9.07 3.20
N LEU A 114 4.66 -7.90 3.12
CA LEU A 114 5.04 -7.11 4.31
C LEU A 114 3.83 -6.63 5.12
N GLN A 115 2.69 -6.46 4.48
CA GLN A 115 1.46 -6.05 5.14
C GLN A 115 0.52 -7.23 5.48
N GLY A 116 0.93 -8.47 5.13
CA GLY A 116 0.21 -9.69 5.47
C GLY A 116 -1.23 -9.71 4.96
N ASN A 117 -2.12 -10.35 5.74
CA ASN A 117 -3.55 -10.44 5.42
C ASN A 117 -4.34 -9.12 5.61
N GLU A 118 -3.67 -8.02 5.95
CA GLU A 118 -4.32 -6.74 6.26
C GLU A 118 -4.86 -6.06 5.00
N ILE A 119 -4.04 -6.02 3.95
CA ILE A 119 -4.39 -5.34 2.69
C ILE A 119 -5.52 -6.03 1.94
N PRO A 120 -5.58 -7.36 1.77
CA PRO A 120 -6.73 -8.00 1.15
C PRO A 120 -8.06 -7.64 1.83
N GLY A 121 -8.08 -7.54 3.16
CA GLY A 121 -9.27 -7.13 3.91
C GLY A 121 -9.66 -5.67 3.63
N VAL A 122 -8.69 -4.75 3.55
CA VAL A 122 -8.95 -3.34 3.20
C VAL A 122 -9.43 -3.24 1.74
N ILE A 123 -8.79 -3.92 0.79
CA ILE A 123 -9.18 -3.93 -0.63
C ILE A 123 -10.60 -4.49 -0.80
N ALA A 124 -10.93 -5.60 -0.12
CA ALA A 124 -12.28 -6.15 -0.15
C ALA A 124 -13.32 -5.17 0.41
N ALA A 125 -12.99 -4.47 1.51
CA ALA A 125 -13.85 -3.44 2.08
C ALA A 125 -14.01 -2.23 1.14
N LEU A 126 -12.99 -1.88 0.33
CA LEU A 126 -13.07 -0.84 -0.69
C LEU A 126 -14.02 -1.20 -1.84
N GLY A 127 -14.18 -2.49 -2.17
CA GLY A 127 -15.16 -2.94 -3.15
C GLY A 127 -16.62 -2.90 -2.67
N SER A 128 -16.88 -2.54 -1.40
CA SER A 128 -18.22 -2.58 -0.80
C SER A 128 -19.13 -1.41 -1.20
N THR A 129 -18.59 -0.31 -1.72
CA THR A 129 -19.38 0.84 -2.19
C THR A 129 -18.81 1.42 -3.48
N PRO A 130 -19.63 2.03 -4.37
CA PRO A 130 -19.15 2.63 -5.61
C PRO A 130 -18.10 3.72 -5.41
N GLU A 131 -18.16 4.47 -4.32
CA GLU A 131 -17.21 5.54 -3.99
C GLU A 131 -15.84 4.97 -3.65
N LEU A 132 -15.79 3.93 -2.81
CA LEU A 132 -14.54 3.27 -2.43
C LEU A 132 -13.93 2.52 -3.61
N GLU A 133 -14.77 1.87 -4.43
CA GLU A 133 -14.33 1.23 -5.67
C GLU A 133 -13.73 2.22 -6.66
N LYS A 134 -14.29 3.45 -6.73
CA LYS A 134 -13.69 4.52 -7.54
C LYS A 134 -12.30 4.89 -7.03
N ILE A 135 -12.11 5.03 -5.72
CA ILE A 135 -10.81 5.32 -5.11
C ILE A 135 -9.80 4.24 -5.49
N LYS A 136 -10.15 2.96 -5.34
CA LYS A 136 -9.28 1.85 -5.77
C LYS A 136 -8.89 2.00 -7.24
N ARG A 137 -9.85 2.21 -8.14
CA ARG A 137 -9.58 2.38 -9.58
C ARG A 137 -8.68 3.57 -9.91
N ASP A 138 -8.84 4.68 -9.20
CA ASP A 138 -8.01 5.87 -9.40
C ASP A 138 -6.52 5.56 -9.07
N TYR A 139 -6.25 4.87 -7.97
CA TYR A 139 -4.89 4.44 -7.60
C TYR A 139 -4.33 3.38 -8.54
N GLU A 140 -5.11 2.38 -8.93
CA GLU A 140 -4.71 1.40 -9.96
C GLU A 140 -4.29 2.10 -11.25
N THR A 141 -5.01 3.15 -11.65
CA THR A 141 -4.69 3.91 -12.86
C THR A 141 -3.34 4.60 -12.73
N ILE A 142 -3.06 5.24 -11.59
CA ILE A 142 -1.76 5.88 -11.31
C ILE A 142 -0.63 4.85 -11.36
N PHE A 143 -0.82 3.69 -10.72
CA PHE A 143 0.16 2.59 -10.74
C PHE A 143 0.42 2.08 -12.17
N LEU A 144 -0.63 1.85 -12.96
CA LEU A 144 -0.52 1.38 -14.34
C LEU A 144 0.20 2.39 -15.25
N GLU A 145 -0.09 3.68 -15.11
CA GLU A 145 0.61 4.73 -15.85
C GLU A 145 2.09 4.79 -15.48
N LYS A 146 2.43 4.56 -14.22
CA LYS A 146 3.81 4.44 -13.78
C LYS A 146 4.50 3.24 -14.42
N CYS A 147 3.90 2.05 -14.36
CA CYS A 147 4.43 0.84 -15.02
C CYS A 147 4.59 1.09 -16.52
N ARG A 148 3.61 1.73 -17.17
CA ARG A 148 3.70 2.11 -18.56
C ARG A 148 4.92 3.00 -18.84
N SER A 149 5.13 4.05 -18.05
CA SER A 149 6.20 5.02 -18.27
C SER A 149 7.59 4.40 -18.26
N VAL A 150 7.82 3.39 -17.42
CA VAL A 150 9.12 2.70 -17.31
C VAL A 150 9.29 1.52 -18.27
N LEU A 151 8.20 0.86 -18.67
CA LEU A 151 8.24 -0.31 -19.57
C LEU A 151 8.11 0.08 -21.06
N GLN A 152 7.39 1.15 -21.39
CA GLN A 152 7.15 1.58 -22.77
C GLN A 152 8.44 1.83 -23.58
N PRO A 153 9.50 2.47 -23.03
CA PRO A 153 10.76 2.63 -23.73
C PRO A 153 11.45 1.30 -24.08
N LEU A 154 11.12 0.23 -23.35
CA LEU A 154 11.72 -1.10 -23.49
C LEU A 154 10.97 -2.01 -24.47
N ALA A 155 9.88 -1.52 -25.07
CA ALA A 155 9.02 -2.28 -25.99
C ALA A 155 9.46 -2.20 -27.47
N ALA A 156 10.69 -1.80 -27.76
CA ALA A 156 11.25 -1.75 -29.11
C ALA A 156 10.33 -1.08 -30.16
N GLY A 157 9.66 0.00 -29.80
CA GLY A 157 8.73 0.75 -30.67
C GLY A 157 7.29 0.22 -30.68
N GLY A 158 7.01 -0.91 -30.02
CA GLY A 158 5.65 -1.44 -29.88
C GLY A 158 4.87 -0.73 -28.77
N GLU A 159 3.54 -0.70 -28.90
CA GLU A 159 2.68 -0.10 -27.89
C GLU A 159 2.27 -1.11 -26.81
N ILE A 160 2.53 -0.79 -25.52
CA ILE A 160 1.99 -1.52 -24.39
C ILE A 160 0.53 -1.11 -24.20
N THR A 161 -0.37 -2.02 -24.49
CA THR A 161 -1.81 -1.75 -24.46
C THR A 161 -2.35 -1.64 -23.02
N GLN A 162 -3.43 -0.88 -22.84
CA GLN A 162 -4.14 -0.81 -21.56
C GLN A 162 -4.62 -2.19 -21.09
N ALA A 163 -5.04 -3.05 -22.02
CA ALA A 163 -5.43 -4.43 -21.71
C ALA A 163 -4.27 -5.26 -21.16
N GLY A 164 -3.06 -5.10 -21.73
CA GLY A 164 -1.85 -5.75 -21.23
C GLY A 164 -1.51 -5.33 -19.80
N LEU A 165 -1.55 -4.01 -19.52
CA LEU A 165 -1.31 -3.48 -18.18
C LEU A 165 -2.37 -3.96 -17.17
N ARG A 166 -3.64 -4.02 -17.55
CA ARG A 166 -4.70 -4.57 -16.69
C ARG A 166 -4.52 -6.06 -16.41
N ALA A 167 -4.09 -6.85 -17.40
CA ALA A 167 -3.76 -8.26 -17.21
C ALA A 167 -2.58 -8.45 -16.26
N MET A 168 -1.53 -7.62 -16.41
CA MET A 168 -0.38 -7.59 -15.49
C MET A 168 -0.82 -7.27 -14.04
N LEU A 169 -1.65 -6.26 -13.85
CA LEU A 169 -2.16 -5.91 -12.51
C LEU A 169 -2.99 -7.04 -11.92
N GLY A 170 -3.90 -7.64 -12.68
CA GLY A 170 -4.70 -8.78 -12.23
C GLY A 170 -3.84 -9.98 -11.83
N ALA A 171 -2.78 -10.27 -12.60
CA ALA A 171 -1.79 -11.28 -12.22
C ALA A 171 -1.05 -10.91 -10.93
N ALA A 172 -0.61 -9.65 -10.79
CA ALA A 172 0.06 -9.16 -9.59
C ALA A 172 -0.81 -9.31 -8.33
N GLU A 173 -2.09 -8.91 -8.40
CA GLU A 173 -3.06 -9.07 -7.32
C GLU A 173 -3.28 -10.55 -6.97
N ALA A 174 -3.56 -11.40 -7.96
CA ALA A 174 -3.86 -12.82 -7.74
C ALA A 174 -2.65 -13.58 -7.16
N LEU A 175 -1.46 -13.39 -7.73
CA LEU A 175 -0.24 -14.04 -7.29
C LEU A 175 0.18 -13.61 -5.88
N SER A 176 0.08 -12.30 -5.57
CA SER A 176 0.41 -11.79 -4.26
C SER A 176 -0.56 -12.28 -3.19
N ASN A 177 -1.86 -12.38 -3.50
CA ASN A 177 -2.86 -12.94 -2.59
C ASN A 177 -2.62 -14.44 -2.34
N ALA A 178 -2.31 -15.22 -3.38
CA ALA A 178 -1.97 -16.63 -3.24
C ALA A 178 -0.70 -16.84 -2.40
N ALA A 179 0.29 -15.95 -2.54
CA ALA A 179 1.49 -16.00 -1.71
C ALA A 179 1.21 -15.58 -0.25
N ALA A 180 0.35 -14.58 -0.02
CA ALA A 180 -0.05 -14.16 1.32
C ALA A 180 -0.85 -15.23 2.07
N SER A 181 -1.64 -16.06 1.35
CA SER A 181 -2.37 -17.20 1.91
C SER A 181 -1.53 -18.49 1.99
N ALA A 182 -0.25 -18.44 1.63
CA ALA A 182 0.67 -19.57 1.57
C ALA A 182 0.23 -20.71 0.61
N GLU A 183 -0.59 -20.41 -0.38
CA GLU A 183 -0.94 -21.32 -1.48
C GLU A 183 0.26 -21.53 -2.41
N ILE A 184 1.03 -20.49 -2.66
CA ILE A 184 2.30 -20.51 -3.39
C ILE A 184 3.39 -19.80 -2.57
N SER A 185 4.67 -20.02 -2.91
CA SER A 185 5.76 -19.27 -2.29
C SER A 185 5.88 -17.85 -2.84
N ALA A 186 6.47 -16.94 -2.06
CA ALA A 186 6.81 -15.59 -2.53
C ALA A 186 7.70 -15.60 -3.78
N GLY A 187 8.64 -16.56 -3.86
CA GLY A 187 9.49 -16.73 -5.03
C GLY A 187 8.67 -17.08 -6.28
N GLN A 188 7.77 -18.06 -6.18
CA GLN A 188 6.89 -18.43 -7.30
C GLN A 188 6.02 -17.27 -7.76
N ALA A 189 5.47 -16.47 -6.84
CA ALA A 189 4.67 -15.30 -7.20
C ALA A 189 5.50 -14.24 -7.96
N LYS A 190 6.73 -13.98 -7.51
CA LYS A 190 7.65 -13.04 -8.16
C LYS A 190 8.08 -13.52 -9.56
N ASP A 191 8.45 -14.80 -9.69
CA ASP A 191 8.90 -15.39 -10.93
C ASP A 191 7.79 -15.37 -11.99
N GLU A 192 6.56 -15.71 -11.62
CA GLU A 192 5.43 -15.71 -12.54
C GLU A 192 4.99 -14.29 -12.92
N LEU A 193 5.01 -13.35 -12.00
CA LEU A 193 4.73 -11.95 -12.29
C LEU A 193 5.80 -11.36 -13.20
N PHE A 194 7.08 -11.64 -12.94
CA PHE A 194 8.19 -11.27 -13.82
C PHE A 194 7.98 -11.80 -15.25
N ALA A 195 7.69 -13.09 -15.41
CA ALA A 195 7.43 -13.70 -16.71
C ALA A 195 6.23 -13.05 -17.43
N THR A 196 5.18 -12.71 -16.67
CA THR A 196 4.00 -11.99 -17.19
C THR A 196 4.37 -10.61 -17.74
N ILE A 197 5.21 -9.85 -17.03
CA ILE A 197 5.69 -8.53 -17.47
C ILE A 197 6.53 -8.66 -18.73
N ILE A 198 7.52 -9.57 -18.75
CA ILE A 198 8.38 -9.83 -19.92
C ILE A 198 7.51 -10.15 -21.14
N ALA A 199 6.63 -11.14 -21.03
CA ALA A 199 5.77 -11.56 -22.12
C ALA A 199 4.83 -10.45 -22.63
N MET A 200 4.39 -9.55 -21.75
CA MET A 200 3.57 -8.38 -22.13
C MET A 200 4.37 -7.43 -23.02
N VAL A 201 5.60 -7.08 -22.62
CA VAL A 201 6.47 -6.14 -23.35
C VAL A 201 6.95 -6.74 -24.68
N GLU A 202 7.33 -8.03 -24.69
CA GLU A 202 7.73 -8.74 -25.90
C GLU A 202 6.59 -8.84 -26.92
N ARG A 203 5.36 -9.10 -26.47
CA ARG A 203 4.18 -9.06 -27.36
C ARG A 203 3.94 -7.67 -27.95
N ALA A 204 4.21 -6.61 -27.20
CA ALA A 204 4.12 -5.25 -27.73
C ALA A 204 5.18 -5.03 -28.83
N ALA A 205 6.44 -5.40 -28.60
CA ALA A 205 7.51 -5.32 -29.57
C ALA A 205 7.23 -6.14 -30.85
N ALA A 206 6.75 -7.37 -30.72
CA ALA A 206 6.41 -8.23 -31.87
C ALA A 206 5.29 -7.65 -32.75
N ARG A 207 4.32 -6.95 -32.19
CA ARG A 207 3.26 -6.28 -32.97
C ARG A 207 3.80 -5.13 -33.83
N ALA A 208 4.79 -4.39 -33.35
CA ALA A 208 5.45 -3.33 -34.13
C ALA A 208 6.15 -3.88 -35.36
N THR A 209 6.85 -5.03 -35.25
CA THR A 209 7.54 -5.66 -36.33
C THR A 209 6.63 -6.35 -37.36
N SER A 210 5.43 -6.76 -36.97
CA SER A 210 4.46 -7.43 -37.86
C SER A 210 3.53 -6.45 -38.58
N GLY A 211 3.52 -5.17 -38.22
CA GLY A 211 2.68 -4.13 -38.83
C GLY A 211 3.40 -3.26 -39.85
N THR A 212 4.70 -3.54 -40.13
CA THR A 212 5.51 -2.89 -41.17
C THR A 212 5.63 -3.78 -42.39
#